data_20f9e466d710669b53882bd80a821a98
#
_entry.id   20f9e466d710669b53882bd80a821a98
#
_cell.length_a   1.000
_cell.length_b   1.000
_cell.length_c   1.000
_cell.angle_alpha   90.00
_cell.angle_beta   90.00
_cell.angle_gamma   90.00
#
_symmetry.space_group_name_H-M   'P 1'
#
loop_
_entity.id
_entity.type
_entity.pdbx_description
1 polymer ?
#
loop_
_entity_poly.entity_id
_entity_poly.type
_entity_poly.pdbx_seq_one_letter_code
_entity_poly.pdbx_strand_id
1 'polypeptide(L)'
;MAMNCEGEYGHLIMQDLILPATHSAPEVMASYARFGRRIHWVDGNNMPGAFQMNTCWWYKPNREQILSNPKSQVGKPHHHSYPEILGFYGSDPENPYDLGGEVELFINGESHILTKSSMVFLPPDVPHCPLYVNRVDRPIFHFSVVMNNLYTFDGERKFTAE
;
A
#
# COMPACT_ATOMS: atom_id res chain seq x y z
N MET A 1 -8.69 21.10 8.15
CA MET A 1 -7.80 19.98 8.52
C MET A 1 -8.15 19.58 9.93
N ALA A 2 -8.67 18.38 10.13
CA ALA A 2 -8.88 17.87 11.48
C ALA A 2 -7.52 17.56 12.08
N MET A 3 -7.10 18.34 13.05
CA MET A 3 -5.91 18.06 13.84
C MET A 3 -6.31 17.05 14.91
N ASN A 4 -5.68 15.89 14.90
CA ASN A 4 -6.13 14.72 15.63
C ASN A 4 -5.68 14.67 17.08
N CYS A 5 -4.73 15.54 17.48
CA CYS A 5 -4.26 15.67 18.86
C CYS A 5 -4.17 17.13 19.28
N GLU A 6 -4.45 17.38 20.56
CA GLU A 6 -4.26 18.68 21.18
C GLU A 6 -2.78 18.96 21.44
N GLY A 7 -2.44 20.25 21.60
CA GLY A 7 -1.09 20.71 21.92
C GLY A 7 -0.30 21.25 20.73
N GLU A 8 0.82 21.88 21.04
CA GLU A 8 1.67 22.59 20.07
C GLU A 8 2.13 21.68 18.90
N TYR A 9 2.43 20.42 19.20
CA TYR A 9 2.91 19.44 18.22
C TYR A 9 1.82 18.46 17.76
N GLY A 10 0.56 18.68 18.12
CA GLY A 10 -0.56 17.82 17.71
C GLY A 10 -0.73 17.72 16.21
N HIS A 11 -0.32 18.76 15.45
CA HIS A 11 -0.33 18.79 14.00
C HIS A 11 0.65 17.79 13.34
N LEU A 12 1.59 17.22 14.09
CA LEU A 12 2.53 16.20 13.63
C LEU A 12 1.99 14.77 13.82
N ILE A 13 0.82 14.63 14.44
CA ILE A 13 0.23 13.33 14.79
C ILE A 13 -1.00 13.09 13.92
N MET A 14 -0.96 12.04 13.11
CA MET A 14 -2.08 11.63 12.26
C MET A 14 -2.79 10.42 12.89
N GLN A 15 -4.08 10.56 13.17
CA GLN A 15 -4.92 9.48 13.73
C GLN A 15 -6.06 9.08 12.78
N ASP A 16 -6.39 9.93 11.80
CA ASP A 16 -7.46 9.70 10.83
C ASP A 16 -6.90 9.42 9.44
N LEU A 17 -7.66 8.66 8.66
CA LEU A 17 -7.35 8.42 7.26
C LEU A 17 -7.71 9.65 6.41
N ILE A 18 -6.70 10.27 5.81
CA ILE A 18 -6.85 11.37 4.86
C ILE A 18 -6.34 10.91 3.50
N LEU A 19 -7.24 10.58 2.59
CA LEU A 19 -6.88 10.09 1.26
C LEU A 19 -6.80 11.25 0.24
N PRO A 20 -5.85 11.17 -0.72
CA PRO A 20 -5.87 12.05 -1.88
C PRO A 20 -7.10 11.76 -2.76
N ALA A 21 -7.50 12.72 -3.59
CA ALA A 21 -8.68 12.62 -4.46
C ALA A 21 -8.68 11.35 -5.33
N THR A 22 -7.51 10.92 -5.79
CA THR A 22 -7.30 9.70 -6.58
C THR A 22 -7.68 8.39 -5.86
N HIS A 23 -7.71 8.40 -4.53
CA HIS A 23 -7.98 7.23 -3.69
C HIS A 23 -9.24 7.35 -2.84
N SER A 24 -9.85 8.54 -2.80
CA SER A 24 -11.05 8.84 -2.00
C SER A 24 -12.36 8.64 -2.75
N ALA A 25 -12.33 8.33 -4.05
CA ALA A 25 -13.54 8.04 -4.82
C ALA A 25 -14.32 6.87 -4.19
N PRO A 26 -15.65 6.98 -4.03
CA PRO A 26 -16.45 5.97 -3.33
C PRO A 26 -16.27 4.55 -3.85
N GLU A 27 -16.17 4.39 -5.16
CA GLU A 27 -15.96 3.08 -5.81
C GLU A 27 -14.58 2.49 -5.51
N VAL A 28 -13.54 3.33 -5.42
CA VAL A 28 -12.19 2.90 -5.04
C VAL A 28 -12.16 2.45 -3.59
N MET A 29 -12.78 3.22 -2.70
CA MET A 29 -12.89 2.88 -1.29
C MET A 29 -13.71 1.60 -1.08
N ALA A 30 -14.85 1.47 -1.76
CA ALA A 30 -15.70 0.28 -1.69
C ALA A 30 -15.00 -0.97 -2.23
N SER A 31 -14.23 -0.82 -3.31
CA SER A 31 -13.43 -1.91 -3.88
C SER A 31 -12.38 -2.39 -2.89
N TYR A 32 -11.64 -1.47 -2.28
CA TYR A 32 -10.61 -1.81 -1.29
C TYR A 32 -11.21 -2.45 -0.04
N ALA A 33 -12.36 -1.96 0.43
CA ALA A 33 -13.03 -2.45 1.63
C ALA A 33 -13.49 -3.93 1.53
N ARG A 34 -13.50 -4.51 0.33
CA ARG A 34 -13.84 -5.93 0.14
C ARG A 34 -12.79 -6.87 0.71
N PHE A 35 -11.53 -6.46 0.76
CA PHE A 35 -10.43 -7.31 1.22
C PHE A 35 -9.55 -6.69 2.31
N GLY A 36 -9.60 -5.37 2.49
CA GLY A 36 -8.73 -4.69 3.43
C GLY A 36 -9.29 -3.37 3.94
N ARG A 37 -8.52 -2.75 4.83
CA ARG A 37 -8.80 -1.42 5.37
C ARG A 37 -7.53 -0.59 5.38
N ARG A 38 -7.55 0.55 4.70
CA ARG A 38 -6.51 1.57 4.86
C ARG A 38 -6.63 2.23 6.22
N ILE A 39 -5.50 2.47 6.86
CA ILE A 39 -5.44 3.10 8.18
C ILE A 39 -4.95 4.53 8.06
N HIS A 40 -3.79 4.72 7.40
CA HIS A 40 -3.23 6.05 7.18
C HIS A 40 -2.72 6.21 5.76
N TRP A 41 -2.76 7.44 5.31
CA TRP A 41 -2.06 7.92 4.12
C TRP A 41 -1.41 9.25 4.49
N VAL A 42 -0.09 9.30 4.46
CA VAL A 42 0.67 10.53 4.66
C VAL A 42 1.42 10.86 3.38
N ASP A 43 1.46 12.13 3.02
CA ASP A 43 2.26 12.66 1.92
C ASP A 43 2.53 14.16 2.14
N GLY A 44 3.28 14.78 1.24
CA GLY A 44 3.63 16.20 1.34
C GLY A 44 2.44 17.16 1.29
N ASN A 45 1.25 16.71 0.85
CA ASN A 45 0.05 17.54 0.80
C ASN A 45 -0.65 17.63 2.16
N ASN A 46 -0.69 16.52 2.91
CA ASN A 46 -1.38 16.49 4.20
C ASN A 46 -0.43 16.63 5.41
N MET A 47 0.87 16.39 5.20
CA MET A 47 1.92 16.59 6.20
C MET A 47 3.18 17.15 5.51
N PRO A 48 3.34 18.49 5.44
CA PRO A 48 4.46 19.13 4.74
C PRO A 48 5.83 18.60 5.21
N GLY A 49 6.67 18.19 4.25
CA GLY A 49 7.99 17.62 4.51
C GLY A 49 8.00 16.11 4.71
N ALA A 50 6.85 15.45 4.79
CA ALA A 50 6.79 13.99 4.89
C ALA A 50 7.11 13.31 3.56
N PHE A 51 7.66 12.08 3.63
CA PHE A 51 7.63 11.13 2.54
C PHE A 51 6.22 10.54 2.42
N GLN A 52 5.85 10.08 1.22
CA GLN A 52 4.60 9.38 1.08
C GLN A 52 4.70 7.99 1.72
N MET A 53 3.72 7.69 2.56
CA MET A 53 3.55 6.37 3.18
C MET A 53 2.07 6.06 3.31
N ASN A 54 1.71 4.80 3.10
CA ASN A 54 0.38 4.30 3.44
C ASN A 54 0.48 3.03 4.27
N THR A 55 -0.54 2.80 5.11
CA THR A 55 -0.66 1.62 5.96
C THR A 55 -2.05 1.03 5.82
N CYS A 56 -2.14 -0.29 5.86
CA CYS A 56 -3.41 -0.99 5.78
C CYS A 56 -3.38 -2.35 6.46
N TRP A 57 -4.58 -2.89 6.72
CA TRP A 57 -4.79 -4.29 7.05
C TRP A 57 -5.47 -5.00 5.89
N TRP A 58 -5.05 -6.23 5.61
CA TRP A 58 -5.73 -7.14 4.70
C TRP A 58 -6.35 -8.29 5.48
N TYR A 59 -7.63 -8.56 5.18
CA TYR A 59 -8.44 -9.56 5.89
C TYR A 59 -8.86 -10.72 5.00
N LYS A 60 -8.80 -10.53 3.66
CA LYS A 60 -9.24 -11.50 2.67
C LYS A 60 -8.32 -11.49 1.45
N PRO A 61 -8.28 -12.60 0.69
CA PRO A 61 -7.66 -12.62 -0.63
C PRO A 61 -8.24 -11.56 -1.56
N ASN A 62 -7.41 -11.07 -2.49
CA ASN A 62 -7.82 -10.03 -3.45
C ASN A 62 -7.51 -10.36 -4.91
N ARG A 63 -6.91 -11.52 -5.20
CA ARG A 63 -6.44 -11.86 -6.54
C ARG A 63 -7.55 -11.78 -7.60
N GLU A 64 -8.69 -12.40 -7.35
CA GLU A 64 -9.83 -12.38 -8.29
C GLU A 64 -10.34 -10.96 -8.54
N GLN A 65 -10.41 -10.15 -7.49
CA GLN A 65 -10.84 -8.76 -7.59
C GLN A 65 -9.86 -7.91 -8.41
N ILE A 66 -8.55 -8.12 -8.23
CA ILE A 66 -7.52 -7.42 -9.00
C ILE A 66 -7.57 -7.85 -10.47
N LEU A 67 -7.66 -9.15 -10.75
CA LEU A 67 -7.72 -9.67 -12.11
C LEU A 67 -8.99 -9.23 -12.86
N SER A 68 -10.10 -9.07 -12.16
CA SER A 68 -11.36 -8.58 -12.76
C SER A 68 -11.42 -7.08 -12.94
N ASN A 69 -10.48 -6.31 -12.36
CA ASN A 69 -10.45 -4.86 -12.46
C ASN A 69 -9.28 -4.37 -13.34
N PRO A 70 -9.53 -4.06 -14.63
CA PRO A 70 -8.47 -3.60 -15.53
C PRO A 70 -7.86 -2.24 -15.13
N LYS A 71 -8.49 -1.51 -14.22
CA LYS A 71 -8.01 -0.23 -13.68
C LYS A 71 -7.16 -0.41 -12.41
N SER A 72 -7.03 -1.63 -11.88
CA SER A 72 -6.24 -1.88 -10.68
C SER A 72 -4.76 -1.64 -10.94
N GLN A 73 -4.15 -0.75 -10.15
CA GLN A 73 -2.73 -0.41 -10.26
C GLN A 73 -1.83 -1.52 -9.76
N VAL A 74 -2.20 -2.09 -8.60
CA VAL A 74 -1.45 -3.22 -8.02
C VAL A 74 -1.52 -4.48 -8.88
N GLY A 75 -2.40 -4.50 -9.89
CA GLY A 75 -2.52 -5.57 -10.87
C GLY A 75 -1.61 -5.43 -12.09
N LYS A 76 -0.79 -4.38 -12.19
CA LYS A 76 0.01 -4.11 -13.39
C LYS A 76 1.43 -3.67 -13.03
N PRO A 77 2.43 -4.09 -13.82
CA PRO A 77 3.80 -3.63 -13.64
C PRO A 77 3.91 -2.12 -13.78
N HIS A 78 4.67 -1.52 -12.88
CA HIS A 78 5.03 -0.09 -12.91
C HIS A 78 6.37 0.11 -12.21
N HIS A 79 6.96 1.28 -12.33
CA HIS A 79 8.19 1.67 -11.65
C HIS A 79 8.13 3.14 -11.22
N HIS A 80 9.06 3.52 -10.39
CA HIS A 80 9.26 4.89 -9.91
C HIS A 80 10.72 5.31 -10.09
N SER A 81 10.98 6.60 -10.27
CA SER A 81 12.34 7.17 -10.30
C SER A 81 12.98 7.30 -8.91
N TYR A 82 12.30 6.87 -7.87
CA TYR A 82 12.73 6.88 -6.48
C TYR A 82 12.54 5.48 -5.86
N PRO A 83 13.28 5.16 -4.78
CA PRO A 83 13.15 3.87 -4.12
C PRO A 83 11.84 3.75 -3.34
N GLU A 84 11.37 2.52 -3.20
CA GLU A 84 10.19 2.15 -2.41
C GLU A 84 10.52 1.01 -1.46
N ILE A 85 9.89 1.02 -0.28
CA ILE A 85 9.91 -0.11 0.66
C ILE A 85 8.47 -0.59 0.85
N LEU A 86 8.29 -1.91 0.71
CA LEU A 86 7.04 -2.59 1.02
C LEU A 86 7.23 -3.46 2.25
N GLY A 87 6.30 -3.37 3.21
CA GLY A 87 6.29 -4.21 4.40
C GLY A 87 5.06 -5.11 4.42
N PHE A 88 5.26 -6.38 4.78
CA PHE A 88 4.22 -7.39 4.94
C PHE A 88 4.45 -8.10 6.26
N TYR A 89 3.51 -7.99 7.20
CA TYR A 89 3.69 -8.52 8.55
C TYR A 89 2.46 -9.29 9.01
N GLY A 90 2.71 -10.45 9.62
CA GLY A 90 1.68 -11.20 10.29
C GLY A 90 1.25 -10.55 11.61
N SER A 91 0.11 -11.00 12.13
CA SER A 91 -0.50 -10.46 13.35
C SER A 91 -0.44 -11.41 14.56
N ASP A 92 0.39 -12.45 14.50
CA ASP A 92 0.60 -13.36 15.62
C ASP A 92 1.82 -12.93 16.45
N PRO A 93 1.63 -12.41 17.68
CA PRO A 93 2.74 -11.97 18.51
C PRO A 93 3.64 -13.12 19.00
N GLU A 94 3.11 -14.35 19.05
CA GLU A 94 3.88 -15.53 19.45
C GLU A 94 4.75 -16.07 18.31
N ASN A 95 4.40 -15.75 17.06
CA ASN A 95 5.17 -16.10 15.88
C ASN A 95 5.24 -14.94 14.88
N PRO A 96 6.01 -13.88 15.16
CA PRO A 96 6.01 -12.64 14.37
C PRO A 96 6.59 -12.81 12.97
N TYR A 97 7.28 -13.91 12.70
CA TYR A 97 7.80 -14.23 11.37
C TYR A 97 6.81 -14.96 10.47
N ASP A 98 5.71 -15.53 11.01
CA ASP A 98 4.65 -16.11 10.21
C ASP A 98 3.74 -15.02 9.68
N LEU A 99 3.64 -14.89 8.35
CA LEU A 99 2.78 -13.90 7.73
C LEU A 99 1.28 -14.15 8.04
N GLY A 100 0.91 -15.39 8.33
CA GLY A 100 -0.49 -15.78 8.50
C GLY A 100 -1.27 -15.72 7.21
N GLY A 101 -0.61 -16.00 6.08
CA GLY A 101 -1.20 -15.98 4.76
C GLY A 101 -0.16 -16.17 3.65
N GLU A 102 -0.54 -15.75 2.45
CA GLU A 102 0.34 -15.80 1.29
C GLU A 102 0.14 -14.56 0.42
N VAL A 103 1.24 -13.90 0.12
CA VAL A 103 1.31 -12.75 -0.79
C VAL A 103 2.23 -13.11 -1.94
N GLU A 104 1.82 -12.80 -3.17
CA GLU A 104 2.62 -12.94 -4.37
C GLU A 104 2.96 -11.56 -4.93
N LEU A 105 4.24 -11.27 -4.99
CA LEU A 105 4.78 -10.03 -5.53
C LEU A 105 5.65 -10.32 -6.74
N PHE A 106 5.39 -9.62 -7.83
CA PHE A 106 6.25 -9.67 -9.01
C PHE A 106 7.26 -8.52 -8.97
N ILE A 107 8.53 -8.84 -9.18
CA ILE A 107 9.63 -7.88 -9.31
C ILE A 107 10.33 -8.18 -10.64
N ASN A 108 10.34 -7.22 -11.55
CA ASN A 108 10.88 -7.34 -12.89
C ASN A 108 10.39 -8.62 -13.64
N GLY A 109 9.11 -8.96 -13.45
CA GLY A 109 8.47 -10.13 -14.05
C GLY A 109 8.71 -11.46 -13.31
N GLU A 110 9.57 -11.49 -12.28
CA GLU A 110 9.81 -12.66 -11.46
C GLU A 110 8.80 -12.71 -10.29
N SER A 111 8.13 -13.86 -10.12
CA SER A 111 7.15 -14.10 -9.05
C SER A 111 7.87 -14.49 -7.74
N HIS A 112 7.51 -13.82 -6.66
CA HIS A 112 7.98 -14.10 -5.31
C HIS A 112 6.79 -14.40 -4.40
N ILE A 113 6.77 -15.60 -3.82
CA ILE A 113 5.74 -16.04 -2.87
C ILE A 113 6.23 -15.77 -1.45
N LEU A 114 5.52 -14.91 -0.74
CA LEU A 114 5.83 -14.51 0.62
C LEU A 114 4.84 -15.18 1.59
N THR A 115 5.36 -16.04 2.47
CA THR A 115 4.62 -16.68 3.57
C THR A 115 5.17 -16.29 4.93
N LYS A 116 6.24 -15.49 4.93
CA LYS A 116 6.86 -14.94 6.14
C LYS A 116 6.72 -13.42 6.15
N SER A 117 6.70 -12.84 7.34
CA SER A 117 6.83 -11.39 7.50
C SER A 117 8.08 -10.91 6.78
N SER A 118 7.93 -9.94 5.89
CA SER A 118 8.95 -9.55 4.93
C SER A 118 8.99 -8.05 4.74
N MET A 119 10.19 -7.55 4.51
CA MET A 119 10.43 -6.20 4.01
C MET A 119 11.11 -6.30 2.65
N VAL A 120 10.56 -5.60 1.67
CA VAL A 120 11.05 -5.59 0.29
C VAL A 120 11.55 -4.19 -0.04
N PHE A 121 12.80 -4.10 -0.48
CA PHE A 121 13.36 -2.87 -1.01
C PHE A 121 13.35 -2.90 -2.54
N LEU A 122 12.73 -1.90 -3.14
CA LEU A 122 12.66 -1.70 -4.58
C LEU A 122 13.55 -0.51 -4.95
N PRO A 123 14.67 -0.73 -5.63
CA PRO A 123 15.49 0.37 -6.15
C PRO A 123 14.72 1.22 -7.17
N PRO A 124 15.18 2.47 -7.44
CA PRO A 124 14.64 3.26 -8.53
C PRO A 124 14.62 2.46 -9.85
N ASP A 125 13.59 2.70 -10.65
CA ASP A 125 13.41 2.16 -12.01
C ASP A 125 13.25 0.63 -12.12
N VAL A 126 13.15 -0.08 -10.99
CA VAL A 126 12.85 -1.52 -11.02
C VAL A 126 11.34 -1.74 -11.16
N PRO A 127 10.88 -2.35 -12.26
CA PRO A 127 9.47 -2.68 -12.44
C PRO A 127 8.99 -3.65 -11.37
N HIS A 128 7.84 -3.39 -10.79
CA HIS A 128 7.21 -4.25 -9.79
C HIS A 128 5.70 -4.27 -9.95
N CYS A 129 5.04 -5.18 -9.25
CA CYS A 129 3.65 -5.60 -9.46
C CYS A 129 3.51 -6.51 -10.70
N PRO A 130 2.45 -7.33 -10.78
CA PRO A 130 1.29 -7.40 -9.86
C PRO A 130 1.64 -7.74 -8.41
N LEU A 131 0.76 -7.35 -7.50
CA LEU A 131 0.79 -7.71 -6.09
C LEU A 131 -0.57 -8.35 -5.74
N TYR A 132 -0.54 -9.64 -5.38
CA TYR A 132 -1.75 -10.40 -5.03
C TYR A 132 -1.67 -10.89 -3.59
N VAL A 133 -2.78 -10.77 -2.87
CA VAL A 133 -3.00 -11.49 -1.62
C VAL A 133 -3.74 -12.77 -1.98
N ASN A 134 -3.04 -13.89 -1.95
CA ASN A 134 -3.60 -15.20 -2.37
C ASN A 134 -4.36 -15.88 -1.23
N ARG A 135 -3.88 -15.73 0.02
CA ARG A 135 -4.47 -16.34 1.21
C ARG A 135 -4.31 -15.42 2.42
N VAL A 136 -5.31 -15.39 3.29
CA VAL A 136 -5.28 -14.72 4.58
C VAL A 136 -5.87 -15.64 5.63
N ASP A 137 -5.03 -16.21 6.49
CA ASP A 137 -5.42 -17.04 7.62
C ASP A 137 -5.63 -16.18 8.87
N ARG A 138 -4.83 -15.12 9.01
CA ARG A 138 -4.93 -14.05 10.02
C ARG A 138 -4.68 -12.70 9.35
N PRO A 139 -5.18 -11.58 9.89
CA PRO A 139 -4.95 -10.26 9.30
C PRO A 139 -3.47 -9.99 9.00
N ILE A 140 -3.18 -9.49 7.81
CA ILE A 140 -1.84 -9.10 7.38
C ILE A 140 -1.74 -7.58 7.41
N PHE A 141 -0.75 -7.05 8.14
CA PHE A 141 -0.41 -5.64 8.10
C PHE A 141 0.51 -5.36 6.91
N HIS A 142 0.13 -4.37 6.13
CA HIS A 142 0.93 -3.91 5.00
C HIS A 142 1.19 -2.42 5.08
N PHE A 143 2.39 -2.03 4.71
CA PHE A 143 2.70 -0.64 4.41
C PHE A 143 3.53 -0.52 3.14
N SER A 144 3.44 0.62 2.48
CA SER A 144 4.43 1.07 1.51
C SER A 144 4.92 2.46 1.87
N VAL A 145 6.19 2.72 1.62
CA VAL A 145 6.80 4.03 1.75
C VAL A 145 7.70 4.30 0.55
N VAL A 146 7.51 5.46 -0.09
CA VAL A 146 8.37 5.92 -1.19
C VAL A 146 9.23 7.09 -0.72
N MET A 147 10.46 7.14 -1.19
CA MET A 147 11.40 8.23 -0.86
C MET A 147 11.13 9.47 -1.73
N ASN A 148 9.85 9.85 -1.77
CA ASN A 148 9.35 11.04 -2.44
C ASN A 148 8.16 11.59 -1.63
N ASN A 149 7.91 12.88 -1.70
CA ASN A 149 6.81 13.50 -0.97
C ASN A 149 5.42 13.19 -1.55
N LEU A 150 5.35 12.71 -2.79
CA LEU A 150 4.12 12.27 -3.45
C LEU A 150 4.33 10.91 -4.09
N TYR A 151 3.25 10.14 -4.17
CA TYR A 151 3.24 8.89 -4.92
C TYR A 151 2.97 9.19 -6.40
N THR A 152 3.95 8.95 -7.24
CA THR A 152 3.88 9.17 -8.69
C THR A 152 4.37 7.92 -9.43
N PHE A 153 4.05 7.80 -10.72
CA PHE A 153 4.55 6.72 -11.57
C PHE A 153 5.38 7.31 -12.70
N ASP A 154 6.55 6.74 -12.91
CA ASP A 154 7.38 6.99 -14.07
C ASP A 154 7.16 5.82 -15.04
N GLY A 155 6.57 6.08 -16.21
CA GLY A 155 6.18 5.08 -17.18
C GLY A 155 4.68 5.09 -17.45
N GLU A 156 4.19 4.32 -18.41
CA GLU A 156 2.93 4.44 -19.15
C GLU A 156 1.59 4.64 -18.40
N ARG A 157 1.60 5.03 -17.10
CA ARG A 157 0.39 5.28 -16.34
C ARG A 157 0.44 6.54 -15.51
N LYS A 158 0.10 7.62 -16.16
CA LYS A 158 -0.56 8.72 -15.47
C LYS A 158 -1.93 8.20 -15.01
N PHE A 159 -2.25 8.36 -13.70
CA PHE A 159 -3.63 8.34 -13.30
C PHE A 159 -4.34 9.49 -14.01
N THR A 160 -5.06 9.17 -15.04
CA THR A 160 -6.16 10.03 -15.45
C THR A 160 -7.32 9.63 -14.55
N ALA A 161 -7.65 10.48 -13.58
CA ALA A 161 -8.98 10.48 -13.03
C ALA A 161 -9.93 10.82 -14.18
N GLU A 162 -10.61 9.85 -14.73
CA GLU A 162 -11.85 9.99 -15.45
C GLU A 162 -12.98 9.54 -14.54
#